data_cbd224d8e6d2f2350534193323571295
#
_entry.id   cbd224d8e6d2f2350534193323571295
#
_cell.length_a   1.000
_cell.length_b   1.000
_cell.length_c   1.000
_cell.angle_alpha   90.00
_cell.angle_beta   90.00
_cell.angle_gamma   90.00
#
_symmetry.space_group_name_H-M   'P 1'
#
loop_
_entity.id
_entity.type
_entity.pdbx_description
1 polymer ?
#
loop_
_entity_poly.entity_id
_entity_poly.type
_entity_poly.pdbx_seq_one_letter_code
_entity_poly.pdbx_strand_id
1 'polypeptide(L)'
;GPIVYIGKVDSLKAYAGRNRAMLEWQKLLDPRAKTAKIFWENRTRSTELQLTDKAGLTQVIVKDLAEGSYVFEVCTYDTHGNSSIMSEVPCTVYGDVYEKLLFNTKVKTAVLKNDVLTITFAASLEPTFFGSEITYTSIDGGDKTVILKAPETQIKIDDFAGDRIIYRSVYLPEETAIDYFYSESDEFEIK
;
A
#
# COMPACT_ATOMS: atom_id res chain seq x y z
N GLY A 1 -19.52 30.90 28.41
CA GLY A 1 -18.91 31.83 27.43
C GLY A 1 -18.92 31.23 26.02
N PRO A 2 -18.47 31.99 25.02
CA PRO A 2 -18.43 31.51 23.64
C PRO A 2 -17.49 30.33 23.49
N ILE A 3 -17.86 29.38 22.61
CA ILE A 3 -17.00 28.27 22.24
C ILE A 3 -15.87 28.79 21.36
N VAL A 4 -14.64 28.47 21.74
CA VAL A 4 -13.46 28.80 20.94
C VAL A 4 -13.02 27.58 20.13
N TYR A 5 -13.04 27.71 18.80
CA TYR A 5 -12.50 26.69 17.91
C TYR A 5 -11.12 27.09 17.43
N ILE A 6 -10.22 26.13 17.40
CA ILE A 6 -8.91 26.29 16.75
C ILE A 6 -8.98 25.70 15.33
N GLY A 7 -7.94 25.92 14.54
CA GLY A 7 -7.90 25.46 13.15
C GLY A 7 -7.91 23.96 13.02
N LYS A 8 -8.80 23.44 12.17
CA LYS A 8 -8.85 22.01 11.82
C LYS A 8 -7.74 21.66 10.83
N VAL A 9 -7.45 20.36 10.71
CA VAL A 9 -6.56 19.87 9.64
C VAL A 9 -7.19 20.13 8.28
N ASP A 10 -6.36 20.46 7.30
CA ASP A 10 -6.78 20.77 5.96
C ASP A 10 -6.26 19.75 4.97
N SER A 11 -7.01 19.51 3.90
CA SER A 11 -6.66 18.56 2.85
C SER A 11 -6.40 17.15 3.41
N LEU A 12 -7.25 16.69 4.32
CA LEU A 12 -7.14 15.37 4.93
C LEU A 12 -7.35 14.28 3.88
N LYS A 13 -6.38 13.37 3.78
CA LYS A 13 -6.42 12.20 2.91
C LYS A 13 -6.09 10.95 3.70
N ALA A 14 -6.62 9.82 3.24
CA ALA A 14 -6.30 8.52 3.79
C ALA A 14 -5.87 7.57 2.65
N TYR A 15 -4.87 6.76 2.94
CA TYR A 15 -4.29 5.81 1.99
C TYR A 15 -4.40 4.41 2.57
N ALA A 16 -4.95 3.51 1.76
CA ALA A 16 -5.17 2.13 2.16
C ALA A 16 -3.86 1.35 2.30
N GLY A 17 -3.79 0.49 3.31
CA GLY A 17 -2.65 -0.40 3.51
C GLY A 17 -3.08 -1.78 3.97
N ARG A 18 -2.09 -2.62 4.28
CA ARG A 18 -2.27 -3.95 4.85
C ARG A 18 -2.42 -3.83 6.37
N ASN A 19 -3.64 -4.03 6.87
CA ASN A 19 -3.95 -3.91 8.30
C ASN A 19 -3.45 -2.60 8.90
N ARG A 20 -3.39 -1.57 8.04
CA ARG A 20 -2.97 -0.23 8.42
C ARG A 20 -3.49 0.79 7.41
N ALA A 21 -3.48 2.04 7.82
CA ALA A 21 -3.81 3.18 6.95
C ALA A 21 -2.82 4.30 7.19
N MET A 22 -2.57 5.11 6.18
CA MET A 22 -1.81 6.35 6.34
C MET A 22 -2.75 7.53 6.17
N LEU A 23 -2.76 8.43 7.15
CA LEU A 23 -3.45 9.70 7.06
C LEU A 23 -2.43 10.79 6.74
N GLU A 24 -2.87 11.75 5.94
CA GLU A 24 -2.04 12.84 5.49
C GLU A 24 -2.83 14.15 5.50
N TRP A 25 -2.19 15.22 5.95
CA TRP A 25 -2.77 16.57 5.88
C TRP A 25 -1.69 17.62 5.74
N GLN A 26 -2.11 18.80 5.27
CA GLN A 26 -1.22 19.95 5.18
C GLN A 26 -0.93 20.50 6.59
N LYS A 27 0.24 21.10 6.76
CA LYS A 27 0.60 21.79 8.00
C LYS A 27 -0.49 22.79 8.36
N LEU A 28 -0.93 22.75 9.62
CA LEU A 28 -1.87 23.74 10.12
C LEU A 28 -1.23 25.13 10.19
N LEU A 29 -2.02 26.13 9.77
CA LEU A 29 -1.60 27.52 9.84
C LEU A 29 -1.88 28.12 11.23
N ASP A 30 -2.72 27.48 12.02
CA ASP A 30 -3.06 27.95 13.36
C ASP A 30 -1.97 27.57 14.37
N PRO A 31 -1.19 28.56 14.88
CA PRO A 31 -0.08 28.26 15.79
C PRO A 31 -0.53 27.75 17.16
N ARG A 32 -1.82 27.87 17.49
CA ARG A 32 -2.38 27.35 18.75
C ARG A 32 -2.52 25.82 18.74
N ALA A 33 -2.64 25.20 17.57
CA ALA A 33 -2.76 23.76 17.46
C ALA A 33 -1.46 23.08 17.87
N LYS A 34 -1.51 22.26 18.92
CA LYS A 34 -0.33 21.58 19.49
C LYS A 34 -0.40 20.07 19.34
N THR A 35 -1.59 19.50 19.40
CA THR A 35 -1.82 18.06 19.27
C THR A 35 -2.93 17.78 18.27
N ALA A 36 -2.88 16.60 17.67
CA ALA A 36 -3.97 16.05 16.87
C ALA A 36 -4.36 14.68 17.41
N LYS A 37 -5.64 14.39 17.40
CA LYS A 37 -6.16 13.09 17.79
C LYS A 37 -6.95 12.50 16.62
N ILE A 38 -6.64 11.25 16.31
CA ILE A 38 -7.27 10.49 15.23
C ILE A 38 -8.19 9.49 15.89
N PHE A 39 -9.46 9.49 15.48
CA PHE A 39 -10.49 8.58 15.99
C PHE A 39 -10.98 7.66 14.88
N TRP A 40 -11.39 6.45 15.27
CA TRP A 40 -12.10 5.52 14.40
C TRP A 40 -13.04 4.64 15.21
N GLU A 41 -13.84 3.82 14.51
CA GLU A 41 -14.86 2.97 15.14
C GLU A 41 -15.80 3.78 16.05
N ASN A 42 -16.42 4.81 15.47
CA ASN A 42 -17.32 5.72 16.21
C ASN A 42 -16.67 6.31 17.47
N ARG A 43 -15.40 6.72 17.35
CA ARG A 43 -14.61 7.34 18.41
C ARG A 43 -14.33 6.43 19.60
N THR A 44 -14.54 5.12 19.45
CA THR A 44 -14.20 4.15 20.50
C THR A 44 -12.70 3.86 20.55
N ARG A 45 -12.00 4.11 19.46
CA ARG A 45 -10.54 3.96 19.35
C ARG A 45 -9.92 5.26 18.88
N SER A 46 -8.71 5.50 19.34
CA SER A 46 -8.01 6.73 18.98
C SER A 46 -6.51 6.60 19.16
N THR A 47 -5.78 7.49 18.49
CA THR A 47 -4.35 7.72 18.71
C THR A 47 -4.09 9.21 18.68
N GLU A 48 -3.05 9.65 19.34
CA GLU A 48 -2.70 11.06 19.49
C GLU A 48 -1.28 11.30 19.03
N LEU A 49 -1.02 12.48 18.45
CA LEU A 49 0.30 12.88 18.03
C LEU A 49 0.53 14.37 18.35
N GLN A 50 1.79 14.69 18.58
CA GLN A 50 2.23 16.08 18.73
C GLN A 50 2.39 16.68 17.33
N LEU A 51 1.85 17.89 17.15
CA LEU A 51 2.04 18.64 15.92
C LEU A 51 3.39 19.37 15.99
N THR A 52 4.08 19.43 14.86
CA THR A 52 5.37 20.09 14.75
C THR A 52 5.25 21.39 13.96
N ASP A 53 6.21 22.29 14.14
CA ASP A 53 6.26 23.53 13.39
C ASP A 53 6.89 23.38 11.99
N LYS A 54 7.23 22.16 11.61
CA LYS A 54 7.82 21.90 10.28
C LYS A 54 6.81 22.14 9.18
N ALA A 55 7.24 22.82 8.13
CA ALA A 55 6.45 23.00 6.91
C ALA A 55 6.25 21.68 6.19
N GLY A 56 5.20 21.60 5.36
CA GLY A 56 4.92 20.46 4.50
C GLY A 56 3.78 19.58 5.00
N LEU A 57 3.79 18.34 4.56
CA LEU A 57 2.76 17.36 4.87
C LEU A 57 3.05 16.66 6.19
N THR A 58 2.00 16.43 6.98
CA THR A 58 2.03 15.51 8.11
C THR A 58 1.49 14.17 7.63
N GLN A 59 2.22 13.10 7.86
CA GLN A 59 1.81 11.73 7.53
C GLN A 59 1.86 10.88 8.80
N VAL A 60 0.80 10.13 9.04
CA VAL A 60 0.64 9.29 10.22
C VAL A 60 0.16 7.92 9.82
N ILE A 61 0.85 6.88 10.28
CA ILE A 61 0.42 5.49 10.10
C ILE A 61 -0.43 5.08 11.30
N VAL A 62 -1.64 4.62 11.03
CA VAL A 62 -2.51 3.95 12.01
C VAL A 62 -2.43 2.47 11.72
N LYS A 63 -1.88 1.70 12.65
CA LYS A 63 -1.60 0.27 12.49
C LYS A 63 -2.51 -0.62 13.32
N ASP A 64 -2.35 -1.92 13.14
CA ASP A 64 -3.10 -2.95 13.86
C ASP A 64 -4.62 -2.81 13.66
N LEU A 65 -5.00 -2.50 12.42
CA LEU A 65 -6.39 -2.38 12.02
C LEU A 65 -6.89 -3.70 11.42
N ALA A 66 -8.08 -4.11 11.83
CA ALA A 66 -8.77 -5.20 11.15
C ALA A 66 -9.13 -4.77 9.73
N GLU A 67 -9.20 -5.73 8.83
CA GLU A 67 -9.63 -5.53 7.46
C GLU A 67 -11.07 -5.03 7.43
N GLY A 68 -11.36 -3.99 6.65
CA GLY A 68 -12.71 -3.44 6.54
C GLY A 68 -12.74 -1.98 6.14
N SER A 69 -13.91 -1.39 6.24
CA SER A 69 -14.17 0.02 5.92
C SER A 69 -14.13 0.87 7.17
N TYR A 70 -13.44 2.01 7.08
CA TYR A 70 -13.26 2.93 8.19
C TYR A 70 -13.66 4.35 7.79
N VAL A 71 -14.09 5.12 8.77
CA VAL A 71 -14.12 6.58 8.70
C VAL A 71 -13.22 7.09 9.80
N PHE A 72 -12.12 7.74 9.42
CA PHE A 72 -11.23 8.39 10.36
C PHE A 72 -11.66 9.83 10.58
N GLU A 73 -11.66 10.25 11.83
CA GLU A 73 -11.94 11.62 12.21
C GLU A 73 -10.70 12.21 12.88
N VAL A 74 -10.35 13.44 12.55
CA VAL A 74 -9.18 14.12 13.11
C VAL A 74 -9.61 15.41 13.76
N CYS A 75 -9.16 15.62 14.98
CA CYS A 75 -9.41 16.82 15.78
C CYS A 75 -8.08 17.37 16.29
N THR A 76 -7.92 18.68 16.26
CA THR A 76 -6.73 19.35 16.82
C THR A 76 -7.07 20.00 18.14
N TYR A 77 -6.06 20.17 18.99
CA TYR A 77 -6.19 20.72 20.34
C TYR A 77 -5.08 21.73 20.61
N ASP A 78 -5.44 22.76 21.39
CA ASP A 78 -4.44 23.68 21.98
C ASP A 78 -4.06 23.21 23.40
N THR A 79 -3.31 24.03 24.12
CA THR A 79 -2.91 23.73 25.50
C THR A 79 -3.94 24.15 26.55
N HIS A 80 -5.06 24.75 26.14
CA HIS A 80 -6.08 25.31 27.02
C HIS A 80 -7.41 24.53 26.97
N GLY A 81 -7.42 23.36 26.34
CA GLY A 81 -8.62 22.54 26.23
C GLY A 81 -9.55 22.92 25.07
N ASN A 82 -9.17 23.86 24.23
CA ASN A 82 -9.93 24.16 23.00
C ASN A 82 -9.62 23.14 21.92
N SER A 83 -10.58 22.88 21.06
CA SER A 83 -10.43 21.91 19.97
C SER A 83 -10.95 22.47 18.65
N SER A 84 -10.55 21.84 17.56
CA SER A 84 -11.14 22.10 16.25
C SER A 84 -12.48 21.37 16.11
N ILE A 85 -13.22 21.73 15.07
CA ILE A 85 -14.25 20.82 14.55
C ILE A 85 -13.57 19.58 13.96
N MET A 86 -14.31 18.50 13.83
CA MET A 86 -13.78 17.25 13.24
C MET A 86 -13.57 17.42 11.73
N SER A 87 -12.49 16.85 11.22
CA SER A 87 -12.28 16.56 9.81
C SER A 87 -12.41 15.05 9.64
N GLU A 88 -13.09 14.58 8.60
CA GLU A 88 -13.28 13.15 8.40
C GLU A 88 -12.86 12.70 7.01
N VAL A 89 -12.45 11.42 6.90
CA VAL A 89 -12.07 10.80 5.64
C VAL A 89 -12.37 9.30 5.70
N PRO A 90 -12.98 8.72 4.64
CA PRO A 90 -13.14 7.28 4.54
C PRO A 90 -11.85 6.61 4.12
N CYS A 91 -11.68 5.35 4.54
CA CYS A 91 -10.55 4.53 4.13
C CYS A 91 -10.92 3.06 4.20
N THR A 92 -10.53 2.29 3.20
CA THR A 92 -10.60 0.84 3.24
C THR A 92 -9.25 0.29 3.68
N VAL A 93 -9.25 -0.65 4.62
CA VAL A 93 -8.07 -1.39 5.05
C VAL A 93 -8.17 -2.80 4.53
N TYR A 94 -7.13 -3.27 3.86
CA TYR A 94 -7.06 -4.59 3.26
C TYR A 94 -6.21 -5.52 4.14
N GLY A 95 -6.39 -6.83 3.95
CA GLY A 95 -5.64 -7.83 4.69
C GLY A 95 -5.75 -9.21 4.04
N ASP A 96 -5.72 -10.25 4.88
CA ASP A 96 -5.66 -11.65 4.42
C ASP A 96 -6.89 -12.08 3.63
N VAL A 97 -8.08 -11.59 3.95
CA VAL A 97 -9.31 -11.98 3.24
C VAL A 97 -9.24 -11.53 1.79
N TYR A 98 -8.85 -10.28 1.56
CA TYR A 98 -8.63 -9.76 0.22
C TYR A 98 -7.54 -10.54 -0.50
N GLU A 99 -6.38 -10.75 0.15
CA GLU A 99 -5.22 -11.36 -0.47
C GLU A 99 -5.47 -12.81 -0.92
N LYS A 100 -6.22 -13.58 -0.14
CA LYS A 100 -6.57 -14.97 -0.48
C LYS A 100 -7.43 -15.11 -1.73
N LEU A 101 -8.10 -14.05 -2.16
CA LEU A 101 -8.94 -14.05 -3.36
C LEU A 101 -8.17 -13.68 -4.62
N LEU A 102 -6.89 -13.35 -4.52
CA LEU A 102 -6.09 -12.93 -5.67
C LEU A 102 -5.61 -14.12 -6.49
N PHE A 103 -5.74 -14.00 -7.81
CA PHE A 103 -5.31 -15.04 -8.75
C PHE A 103 -3.93 -14.71 -9.32
N ASN A 104 -3.13 -15.76 -9.53
CA ASN A 104 -1.88 -15.64 -10.26
C ASN A 104 -2.15 -15.68 -11.76
N THR A 105 -1.45 -14.84 -12.52
CA THR A 105 -1.45 -14.95 -13.98
C THR A 105 -0.70 -16.22 -14.40
N LYS A 106 -0.98 -16.71 -15.61
CA LYS A 106 -0.33 -17.91 -16.12
C LYS A 106 0.82 -17.56 -17.03
N VAL A 107 1.88 -18.37 -16.98
CA VAL A 107 2.93 -18.38 -18.00
C VAL A 107 2.37 -19.03 -19.26
N LYS A 108 2.41 -18.32 -20.37
CA LYS A 108 2.07 -18.86 -21.69
C LYS A 108 3.22 -19.66 -22.27
N THR A 109 4.41 -19.07 -22.27
CA THR A 109 5.62 -19.67 -22.79
C THR A 109 6.83 -19.23 -21.98
N ALA A 110 7.82 -20.11 -21.90
CA ALA A 110 9.13 -19.79 -21.36
C ALA A 110 10.17 -20.52 -22.21
N VAL A 111 10.95 -19.77 -22.96
CA VAL A 111 11.89 -20.30 -23.94
C VAL A 111 13.30 -19.86 -23.58
N LEU A 112 14.17 -20.85 -23.34
CA LEU A 112 15.60 -20.61 -23.14
C LEU A 112 16.32 -20.84 -24.46
N LYS A 113 16.89 -19.77 -25.00
CA LYS A 113 17.61 -19.82 -26.26
C LYS A 113 18.83 -18.89 -26.21
N ASN A 114 20.00 -19.41 -26.55
CA ASN A 114 21.28 -18.65 -26.51
C ASN A 114 21.50 -18.00 -25.14
N ASP A 115 21.24 -18.76 -24.07
CA ASP A 115 21.38 -18.34 -22.67
C ASP A 115 20.43 -17.21 -22.24
N VAL A 116 19.42 -16.88 -23.05
CA VAL A 116 18.40 -15.90 -22.72
C VAL A 116 17.08 -16.61 -22.50
N LEU A 117 16.49 -16.45 -21.31
CA LEU A 117 15.16 -16.95 -20.98
C LEU A 117 14.13 -15.86 -21.30
N THR A 118 13.23 -16.18 -22.24
CA THR A 118 12.11 -15.30 -22.58
C THR A 118 10.82 -15.89 -22.01
N ILE A 119 10.21 -15.17 -21.09
CA ILE A 119 8.96 -15.57 -20.41
C ILE A 119 7.84 -14.68 -20.93
N THR A 120 6.75 -15.30 -21.38
CA THR A 120 5.53 -14.58 -21.79
C THR A 120 4.38 -15.01 -20.88
N PHE A 121 3.76 -14.04 -20.25
CA PHE A 121 2.60 -14.25 -19.38
C PHE A 121 1.30 -13.95 -20.12
N ALA A 122 0.21 -14.57 -19.64
CA ALA A 122 -1.11 -14.12 -20.01
C ALA A 122 -1.37 -12.71 -19.47
N ALA A 123 -2.04 -11.89 -20.26
CA ALA A 123 -2.42 -10.55 -19.81
C ALA A 123 -3.48 -10.63 -18.72
N SER A 124 -3.38 -9.78 -17.72
CA SER A 124 -4.43 -9.62 -16.70
C SER A 124 -5.38 -8.52 -17.12
N LEU A 125 -6.69 -8.77 -16.93
CA LEU A 125 -7.74 -7.77 -17.15
C LEU A 125 -8.13 -7.05 -15.87
N GLU A 126 -7.53 -7.42 -14.72
CA GLU A 126 -7.83 -6.81 -13.43
C GLU A 126 -7.18 -5.44 -13.33
N PRO A 127 -7.97 -4.37 -13.05
CA PRO A 127 -7.39 -3.02 -12.92
C PRO A 127 -6.38 -2.88 -11.79
N THR A 128 -6.47 -3.72 -10.78
CA THR A 128 -5.58 -3.71 -9.61
C THR A 128 -4.30 -4.53 -9.81
N PHE A 129 -4.17 -5.23 -10.93
CA PHE A 129 -2.96 -5.98 -11.24
C PHE A 129 -1.80 -5.04 -11.52
N PHE A 130 -0.73 -5.15 -10.73
CA PHE A 130 0.45 -4.32 -10.86
C PHE A 130 1.52 -4.96 -11.76
N GLY A 131 1.70 -6.27 -11.66
CA GLY A 131 2.72 -6.98 -12.41
C GLY A 131 2.96 -8.39 -11.91
N SER A 132 3.98 -9.03 -12.45
CA SER A 132 4.42 -10.37 -12.04
C SER A 132 5.79 -10.31 -11.38
N GLU A 133 5.92 -10.95 -10.23
CA GLU A 133 7.18 -11.09 -9.54
C GLU A 133 7.75 -12.47 -9.85
N ILE A 134 8.97 -12.50 -10.37
CA ILE A 134 9.63 -13.74 -10.82
C ILE A 134 10.90 -13.94 -10.01
N THR A 135 11.04 -15.10 -9.39
CA THR A 135 12.24 -15.51 -8.67
C THR A 135 12.92 -16.65 -9.41
N TYR A 136 14.19 -16.55 -9.62
CA TYR A 136 14.99 -17.52 -10.36
C TYR A 136 16.39 -17.61 -9.78
N THR A 137 17.07 -18.72 -10.05
CA THR A 137 18.49 -18.87 -9.73
C THR A 137 19.31 -18.28 -10.85
N SER A 138 20.26 -17.39 -10.52
CA SER A 138 21.16 -16.78 -11.51
C SER A 138 22.42 -17.60 -11.72
N ILE A 139 23.15 -17.29 -12.78
CA ILE A 139 24.40 -18.00 -13.14
C ILE A 139 25.48 -17.87 -12.07
N ASP A 140 25.42 -16.87 -11.20
CA ASP A 140 26.33 -16.73 -10.06
C ASP A 140 25.91 -17.59 -8.85
N GLY A 141 24.83 -18.35 -8.95
CA GLY A 141 24.34 -19.30 -7.94
C GLY A 141 23.37 -18.73 -6.93
N GLY A 142 23.17 -17.43 -6.90
CA GLY A 142 22.21 -16.78 -6.00
C GLY A 142 20.83 -16.66 -6.61
N ASP A 143 19.82 -16.56 -5.76
CA ASP A 143 18.45 -16.26 -6.19
C ASP A 143 18.29 -14.77 -6.46
N LYS A 144 17.58 -14.45 -7.53
CA LYS A 144 17.21 -13.10 -7.91
C LYS A 144 15.70 -12.99 -8.07
N THR A 145 15.16 -11.83 -7.74
CA THR A 145 13.77 -11.50 -7.93
C THR A 145 13.65 -10.27 -8.80
N VAL A 146 12.83 -10.37 -9.85
CA VAL A 146 12.54 -9.28 -10.78
C VAL A 146 11.04 -9.09 -10.89
N ILE A 147 10.63 -7.87 -11.24
CA ILE A 147 9.21 -7.54 -11.43
C ILE A 147 8.99 -7.12 -12.88
N LEU A 148 8.05 -7.81 -13.53
CA LEU A 148 7.51 -7.42 -14.83
C LEU A 148 6.26 -6.59 -14.60
N LYS A 149 6.38 -5.29 -14.80
CA LYS A 149 5.32 -4.35 -14.51
C LYS A 149 4.29 -4.29 -15.64
N ALA A 150 2.99 -4.36 -15.30
CA ALA A 150 1.92 -4.16 -16.27
C ALA A 150 2.07 -2.81 -16.99
N PRO A 151 1.70 -2.68 -18.26
CA PRO A 151 1.01 -3.67 -19.11
C PRO A 151 1.93 -4.68 -19.80
N GLU A 152 3.23 -4.65 -19.54
CA GLU A 152 4.17 -5.58 -20.17
C GLU A 152 3.84 -7.02 -19.78
N THR A 153 3.91 -7.93 -20.76
CA THR A 153 3.62 -9.35 -20.57
C THR A 153 4.81 -10.24 -20.87
N GLN A 154 5.90 -9.70 -21.35
CA GLN A 154 7.09 -10.46 -21.71
C GLN A 154 8.33 -9.91 -21.04
N ILE A 155 9.18 -10.79 -20.53
CA ILE A 155 10.46 -10.43 -19.93
C ILE A 155 11.55 -11.36 -20.47
N LYS A 156 12.75 -10.79 -20.65
CA LYS A 156 13.96 -11.53 -21.00
C LYS A 156 14.95 -11.50 -19.85
N ILE A 157 15.44 -12.67 -19.48
CA ILE A 157 16.42 -12.87 -18.41
C ILE A 157 17.67 -13.46 -19.03
N ASP A 158 18.80 -12.79 -18.91
CA ASP A 158 20.08 -13.17 -19.57
C ASP A 158 21.07 -13.86 -18.63
N ASP A 159 20.74 -13.98 -17.36
CA ASP A 159 21.56 -14.63 -16.33
C ASP A 159 20.87 -15.81 -15.67
N PHE A 160 19.89 -16.42 -16.34
CA PHE A 160 19.14 -17.56 -15.81
C PHE A 160 20.01 -18.81 -15.69
N ALA A 161 19.91 -19.48 -14.55
CA ALA A 161 20.45 -20.82 -14.32
C ALA A 161 19.38 -21.68 -13.62
N GLY A 162 19.61 -22.97 -13.57
CA GLY A 162 18.65 -23.89 -12.95
C GLY A 162 17.61 -24.40 -13.94
N ASP A 163 16.47 -24.85 -13.42
CA ASP A 163 15.46 -25.59 -14.18
C ASP A 163 14.04 -25.06 -14.04
N ARG A 164 13.85 -24.00 -13.24
CA ARG A 164 12.50 -23.47 -12.98
C ARG A 164 12.54 -22.01 -12.60
N ILE A 165 11.37 -21.39 -12.69
CA ILE A 165 11.08 -20.10 -12.12
C ILE A 165 9.94 -20.27 -11.11
N ILE A 166 9.92 -19.39 -10.12
CA ILE A 166 8.81 -19.23 -9.17
C ILE A 166 8.23 -17.86 -9.44
N TYR A 167 6.91 -17.77 -9.55
CA TYR A 167 6.29 -16.48 -9.88
C TYR A 167 4.98 -16.30 -9.13
N ARG A 168 4.65 -15.06 -8.88
CA ARG A 168 3.37 -14.66 -8.30
C ARG A 168 2.93 -13.32 -8.88
N SER A 169 1.63 -13.08 -8.84
CA SER A 169 1.07 -11.80 -9.26
C SER A 169 1.07 -10.79 -8.14
N VAL A 170 1.37 -9.56 -8.48
CA VAL A 170 1.42 -8.42 -7.56
C VAL A 170 0.22 -7.53 -7.85
N TYR A 171 -0.48 -7.14 -6.79
CA TYR A 171 -1.68 -6.30 -6.86
C TYR A 171 -1.52 -5.08 -5.98
N LEU A 172 -2.09 -3.97 -6.45
CA LEU A 172 -2.24 -2.77 -5.67
C LEU A 172 -3.74 -2.49 -5.57
N PRO A 173 -4.37 -2.68 -4.39
CA PRO A 173 -5.83 -2.66 -4.28
C PRO A 173 -6.47 -1.32 -4.65
N GLU A 174 -5.73 -0.23 -4.46
CA GLU A 174 -6.08 1.13 -4.87
C GLU A 174 -4.84 1.79 -5.41
N GLU A 175 -4.99 2.72 -6.33
CA GLU A 175 -3.87 3.40 -6.97
C GLU A 175 -2.92 4.06 -5.97
N THR A 176 -3.46 4.58 -4.87
CA THR A 176 -2.70 5.27 -3.82
C THR A 176 -2.38 4.39 -2.62
N ALA A 177 -2.66 3.09 -2.68
CA ALA A 177 -2.36 2.17 -1.58
C ALA A 177 -0.87 2.18 -1.23
N ILE A 178 -0.57 1.99 0.05
CA ILE A 178 0.80 2.01 0.58
C ILE A 178 1.42 0.62 0.67
N ASP A 179 0.66 -0.43 0.42
CA ASP A 179 1.14 -1.81 0.48
C ASP A 179 0.67 -2.58 -0.76
N TYR A 180 1.56 -3.46 -1.24
CA TYR A 180 1.24 -4.43 -2.28
C TYR A 180 0.68 -5.69 -1.66
N PHE A 181 -0.09 -6.42 -2.48
CA PHE A 181 -0.64 -7.73 -2.14
C PHE A 181 -0.27 -8.73 -3.21
N TYR A 182 -0.27 -10.02 -2.85
CA TYR A 182 0.29 -11.05 -3.71
C TYR A 182 -0.65 -12.23 -3.81
N SER A 183 -0.74 -12.80 -5.02
CA SER A 183 -1.31 -14.12 -5.19
C SER A 183 -0.41 -15.19 -4.56
N GLU A 184 -0.91 -16.40 -4.41
CA GLU A 184 -0.03 -17.53 -4.16
C GLU A 184 0.95 -17.69 -5.32
N SER A 185 2.12 -18.27 -5.02
CA SER A 185 3.15 -18.53 -6.01
C SER A 185 2.90 -19.82 -6.75
N ASP A 186 3.32 -19.86 -8.01
CA ASP A 186 3.39 -21.06 -8.83
C ASP A 186 4.81 -21.27 -9.33
N GLU A 187 5.11 -22.50 -9.72
CA GLU A 187 6.37 -22.87 -10.36
C GLU A 187 6.13 -23.16 -11.85
N PHE A 188 7.13 -22.86 -12.66
CA PHE A 188 7.14 -23.23 -14.07
C PHE A 188 8.51 -23.84 -14.41
N GLU A 189 8.52 -25.08 -14.91
CA GLU A 189 9.76 -25.73 -15.32
C GLU A 189 10.24 -25.21 -16.67
N ILE A 190 11.54 -24.96 -16.74
CA ILE A 190 12.22 -24.53 -17.97
C ILE A 190 12.89 -25.75 -18.58
N LYS A 191 12.49 -26.06 -19.80
CA LYS A 191 13.00 -27.21 -20.55
C LYS A 191 13.99 -26.80 -21.63
#